data_bc67eaca585edfaba90886123a8d42dc
#
_entry.id   bc67eaca585edfaba90886123a8d42dc
#
_cell.length_a   1.000
_cell.length_b   1.000
_cell.length_c   1.000
_cell.angle_alpha   90.00
_cell.angle_beta   90.00
_cell.angle_gamma   90.00
#
_symmetry.space_group_name_H-M   'P 1'
#
loop_
_entity.id
_entity.type
_entity.pdbx_description
1 polymer ?
#
loop_
_entity_poly.entity_id
_entity_poly.type
_entity_poly.pdbx_seq_one_letter_code
_entity_poly.pdbx_strand_id
1 'polypeptide(L)'
;MPEVSTSFFDKNAFPVCLAPMVGLSHAVLRLIVQDYMPQGSETIWPTEMLNSRRIPNEILGKTSETFVLPTEINLVPQLLGNQSQEITESIIKLNQYWSLSGIDINMGCPVQKALKHNYGVSLMGDMDYAAQVVKYAVEATKNLEKDI
;
A
#
# COMPACT_ATOMS: atom_id res chain seq x y z
N MET A 1 17.57 -16.21 -14.51
CA MET A 1 16.34 -15.48 -14.15
C MET A 1 16.34 -15.37 -12.64
N PRO A 2 16.26 -14.21 -12.03
CA PRO A 2 16.10 -14.13 -10.58
C PRO A 2 14.77 -14.78 -10.22
N GLU A 3 14.80 -15.67 -9.25
CA GLU A 3 13.58 -16.25 -8.66
C GLU A 3 12.74 -15.11 -8.14
N VAL A 4 11.55 -14.94 -8.72
CA VAL A 4 10.53 -14.06 -8.16
C VAL A 4 10.14 -14.71 -6.84
N SER A 5 10.43 -14.04 -5.73
CA SER A 5 9.95 -14.47 -4.42
C SER A 5 8.44 -14.59 -4.49
N THR A 6 7.94 -15.82 -4.48
CA THR A 6 6.51 -16.16 -4.52
C THR A 6 5.87 -16.07 -3.15
N SER A 7 6.53 -15.41 -2.19
CA SER A 7 6.31 -15.59 -0.76
C SER A 7 4.91 -15.20 -0.25
N PHE A 8 4.16 -14.38 -0.99
CA PHE A 8 2.87 -13.89 -0.48
C PHE A 8 1.65 -14.70 -0.95
N PHE A 9 1.74 -15.38 -2.09
CA PHE A 9 0.68 -16.25 -2.63
C PHE A 9 1.01 -17.73 -2.48
N ASP A 10 1.84 -18.05 -1.50
CA ASP A 10 2.20 -19.43 -1.20
C ASP A 10 0.99 -20.20 -0.64
N LYS A 11 1.05 -21.54 -0.68
CA LYS A 11 -0.07 -22.47 -0.40
C LYS A 11 -0.74 -22.30 0.95
N ASN A 12 -0.16 -21.51 1.86
CA ASN A 12 -0.69 -21.22 3.19
C ASN A 12 -1.33 -19.82 3.32
N ALA A 13 -1.29 -19.00 2.26
CA ALA A 13 -1.90 -17.69 2.30
C ALA A 13 -3.43 -17.81 2.37
N PHE A 14 -4.03 -17.08 3.30
CA PHE A 14 -5.47 -16.97 3.36
C PHE A 14 -5.97 -16.21 2.11
N PRO A 15 -6.92 -16.77 1.34
CA PRO A 15 -7.26 -16.27 0.01
C PRO A 15 -8.08 -14.96 0.02
N VAL A 16 -8.34 -14.41 1.20
CA VAL A 16 -9.15 -13.19 1.37
C VAL A 16 -8.33 -12.16 2.14
N CYS A 17 -8.31 -10.92 1.66
CA CYS A 17 -7.72 -9.79 2.36
C CYS A 17 -8.75 -8.69 2.64
N LEU A 18 -8.50 -7.91 3.70
CA LEU A 18 -9.31 -6.74 4.00
C LEU A 18 -9.17 -5.71 2.88
N ALA A 19 -10.28 -5.17 2.38
CA ALA A 19 -10.22 -4.08 1.41
C ALA A 19 -9.77 -2.77 2.08
N PRO A 20 -8.94 -1.93 1.40
CA PRO A 20 -8.66 -0.58 1.85
C PRO A 20 -9.93 0.28 1.89
N MET A 21 -10.28 0.78 3.08
CA MET A 21 -11.50 1.59 3.29
C MET A 21 -11.16 2.81 4.14
N VAL A 22 -11.29 4.00 3.54
CA VAL A 22 -11.04 5.28 4.24
C VAL A 22 -11.96 5.42 5.45
N GLY A 23 -11.37 5.73 6.60
CA GLY A 23 -12.06 5.87 7.90
C GLY A 23 -12.40 4.54 8.59
N LEU A 24 -12.05 3.39 8.00
CA LEU A 24 -12.37 2.07 8.54
C LEU A 24 -11.15 1.15 8.68
N SER A 25 -10.33 0.99 7.65
CA SER A 25 -9.20 0.03 7.67
C SER A 25 -7.94 0.56 8.38
N HIS A 26 -8.15 1.35 9.46
CA HIS A 26 -7.08 1.76 10.38
C HIS A 26 -6.58 0.58 11.24
N ALA A 27 -5.48 0.77 11.96
CA ALA A 27 -4.81 -0.28 12.74
C ALA A 27 -5.76 -1.09 13.64
N VAL A 28 -6.70 -0.44 14.33
CA VAL A 28 -7.62 -1.13 15.25
C VAL A 28 -8.51 -2.14 14.53
N LEU A 29 -9.09 -1.77 13.36
CA LEU A 29 -9.90 -2.72 12.60
C LEU A 29 -9.04 -3.87 12.06
N ARG A 30 -7.83 -3.59 11.55
CA ARG A 30 -6.93 -4.64 11.06
C ARG A 30 -6.62 -5.66 12.15
N LEU A 31 -6.32 -5.20 13.37
CA LEU A 31 -6.05 -6.08 14.52
C LEU A 31 -7.28 -6.89 14.94
N ILE A 32 -8.45 -6.25 15.00
CA ILE A 32 -9.69 -6.98 15.33
C ILE A 32 -9.95 -8.08 14.30
N VAL A 33 -9.83 -7.78 13.01
CA VAL A 33 -10.03 -8.79 11.96
C VAL A 33 -8.99 -9.90 12.06
N GLN A 34 -7.73 -9.57 12.37
CA GLN A 34 -6.66 -10.54 12.56
C GLN A 34 -6.97 -11.56 13.68
N ASP A 35 -7.61 -11.13 14.78
CA ASP A 35 -7.99 -12.00 15.87
C ASP A 35 -9.07 -13.05 15.48
N TYR A 36 -9.81 -12.79 14.40
CA TYR A 36 -10.80 -13.73 13.85
C TYR A 36 -10.27 -14.60 12.72
N MET A 37 -9.00 -14.43 12.32
CA MET A 37 -8.39 -15.28 11.30
C MET A 37 -8.20 -16.71 11.81
N PRO A 38 -8.31 -17.72 10.94
CA PRO A 38 -7.98 -19.09 11.32
C PRO A 38 -6.53 -19.19 11.81
N GLN A 39 -6.31 -19.96 12.88
CA GLN A 39 -4.98 -20.13 13.45
C GLN A 39 -3.96 -20.63 12.41
N GLY A 40 -2.82 -19.94 12.31
CA GLY A 40 -1.76 -20.29 11.36
C GLY A 40 -2.00 -19.82 9.92
N SER A 41 -3.10 -19.09 9.66
CA SER A 41 -3.30 -18.43 8.37
C SER A 41 -2.63 -17.07 8.34
N GLU A 42 -2.13 -16.68 7.17
CA GLU A 42 -1.51 -15.38 6.91
C GLU A 42 -2.20 -14.67 5.75
N THR A 43 -2.33 -13.36 5.85
CA THR A 43 -2.82 -12.50 4.77
C THR A 43 -2.09 -11.16 4.79
N ILE A 44 -2.30 -10.36 3.74
CA ILE A 44 -1.83 -8.96 3.71
C ILE A 44 -2.81 -8.04 4.42
N TRP A 45 -2.27 -6.96 4.98
CA TRP A 45 -3.04 -5.96 5.69
C TRP A 45 -2.89 -4.61 5.01
N PRO A 46 -3.79 -4.28 4.06
CA PRO A 46 -3.76 -2.96 3.44
C PRO A 46 -4.10 -1.87 4.44
N THR A 47 -3.45 -0.72 4.29
CA THR A 47 -3.83 0.48 5.05
C THR A 47 -5.07 1.15 4.45
N GLU A 48 -5.53 2.22 5.08
CA GLU A 48 -6.36 3.20 4.39
C GLU A 48 -5.61 3.80 3.20
N MET A 49 -6.33 4.47 2.31
CA MET A 49 -5.76 5.15 1.15
C MET A 49 -4.90 6.34 1.56
N LEU A 50 -3.61 6.28 1.27
CA LEU A 50 -2.62 7.31 1.60
C LEU A 50 -2.32 8.17 0.35
N ASN A 51 -2.42 9.48 0.48
CA ASN A 51 -2.14 10.39 -0.63
C ASN A 51 -0.63 10.60 -0.79
N SER A 52 -0.04 10.18 -1.93
CA SER A 52 1.41 10.27 -2.19
C SER A 52 1.96 11.70 -2.14
N ARG A 53 1.14 12.72 -2.40
CA ARG A 53 1.55 14.13 -2.26
C ARG A 53 1.70 14.58 -0.82
N ARG A 54 0.97 13.93 0.09
CA ARG A 54 0.95 14.31 1.51
C ARG A 54 2.02 13.56 2.31
N ILE A 55 2.14 12.25 2.08
CA ILE A 55 2.98 11.35 2.87
C ILE A 55 4.43 11.86 3.03
N PRO A 56 5.13 12.37 2.02
CA PRO A 56 6.49 12.87 2.20
C PRO A 56 6.63 13.97 3.27
N ASN A 57 5.59 14.76 3.47
CA ASN A 57 5.58 15.89 4.41
C ASN A 57 4.80 15.64 5.72
N GLU A 58 4.14 14.49 5.86
CA GLU A 58 3.37 14.16 7.07
C GLU A 58 4.23 13.57 8.17
N ILE A 59 3.83 13.77 9.41
CA ILE A 59 4.37 13.03 10.55
C ILE A 59 3.53 11.77 10.71
N LEU A 60 4.12 10.63 10.34
CA LEU A 60 3.44 9.32 10.43
C LEU A 60 3.05 9.02 11.89
N GLY A 61 1.93 8.33 12.04
CA GLY A 61 1.38 7.96 13.34
C GLY A 61 0.52 9.03 14.03
N LYS A 62 0.41 10.23 13.46
CA LYS A 62 -0.44 11.30 14.03
C LYS A 62 -1.91 11.25 13.61
N THR A 63 -2.21 10.54 12.55
CA THR A 63 -3.58 10.36 12.04
C THR A 63 -3.93 8.88 12.06
N SER A 64 -5.23 8.54 12.13
CA SER A 64 -5.68 7.14 12.11
C SER A 64 -5.21 6.39 10.86
N GLU A 65 -5.17 7.08 9.73
CA GLU A 65 -4.73 6.51 8.44
C GLU A 65 -3.23 6.15 8.41
N THR A 66 -2.40 6.88 9.18
CA THR A 66 -0.94 6.67 9.25
C THR A 66 -0.49 6.01 10.54
N PHE A 67 -1.41 5.69 11.44
CA PHE A 67 -1.10 4.99 12.68
C PHE A 67 -0.95 3.49 12.43
N VAL A 68 0.20 2.94 12.81
CA VAL A 68 0.56 1.52 12.72
C VAL A 68 1.15 1.11 14.05
N LEU A 69 0.80 -0.09 14.52
CA LEU A 69 1.39 -0.67 15.72
C LEU A 69 2.68 -1.43 15.36
N PRO A 70 3.68 -1.44 16.24
CA PRO A 70 4.94 -2.18 16.01
C PRO A 70 4.76 -3.70 15.84
N THR A 71 3.62 -4.22 16.25
CA THR A 71 3.27 -5.64 16.15
C THR A 71 2.59 -6.02 14.83
N GLU A 72 2.22 -5.05 14.01
CA GLU A 72 1.60 -5.33 12.70
C GLU A 72 2.64 -5.89 11.73
N ILE A 73 2.32 -7.02 11.12
CA ILE A 73 3.11 -7.69 10.09
C ILE A 73 2.33 -7.71 8.78
N ASN A 74 3.00 -8.02 7.68
CA ASN A 74 2.39 -8.14 6.36
C ASN A 74 1.62 -6.87 5.91
N LEU A 75 2.11 -5.71 6.32
CA LEU A 75 1.50 -4.42 6.03
C LEU A 75 1.74 -4.01 4.57
N VAL A 76 0.68 -3.62 3.88
CA VAL A 76 0.69 -3.18 2.48
C VAL A 76 0.00 -1.81 2.39
N PRO A 77 0.74 -0.70 2.47
CA PRO A 77 0.13 0.61 2.33
C PRO A 77 -0.43 0.82 0.93
N GLN A 78 -1.68 1.32 0.86
CA GLN A 78 -2.30 1.72 -0.39
C GLN A 78 -1.97 3.18 -0.70
N LEU A 79 -1.32 3.43 -1.84
CA LEU A 79 -1.00 4.77 -2.33
C LEU A 79 -2.02 5.26 -3.35
N LEU A 80 -2.46 6.50 -3.18
CA LEU A 80 -3.24 7.26 -4.15
C LEU A 80 -2.35 8.35 -4.75
N GLY A 81 -2.00 8.24 -6.01
CA GLY A 81 -1.17 9.21 -6.72
C GLY A 81 -0.71 8.69 -8.08
N ASN A 82 0.04 9.51 -8.80
CA ASN A 82 0.47 9.21 -10.17
C ASN A 82 1.81 9.88 -10.56
N GLN A 83 2.43 10.63 -9.65
CA GLN A 83 3.71 11.27 -9.94
C GLN A 83 4.86 10.42 -9.39
N SER A 84 5.87 10.16 -10.24
CA SER A 84 7.01 9.32 -9.91
C SER A 84 7.70 9.76 -8.62
N GLN A 85 8.04 11.03 -8.50
CA GLN A 85 8.73 11.57 -7.34
C GLN A 85 7.92 11.37 -6.07
N GLU A 86 6.63 11.74 -6.07
CA GLU A 86 5.74 11.65 -4.91
C GLU A 86 5.55 10.20 -4.44
N ILE A 87 5.42 9.26 -5.39
CA ILE A 87 5.32 7.82 -5.10
C ILE A 87 6.62 7.31 -4.48
N THR A 88 7.76 7.64 -5.10
CA THR A 88 9.09 7.21 -4.63
C THR A 88 9.37 7.73 -3.22
N GLU A 89 9.20 9.03 -2.98
CA GLU A 89 9.42 9.64 -1.66
C GLU A 89 8.48 9.06 -0.60
N SER A 90 7.21 8.76 -0.97
CA SER A 90 6.26 8.11 -0.07
C SER A 90 6.71 6.70 0.32
N ILE A 91 7.13 5.89 -0.66
CA ILE A 91 7.58 4.52 -0.42
C ILE A 91 8.83 4.51 0.46
N ILE A 92 9.83 5.34 0.16
CA ILE A 92 11.04 5.47 0.97
C ILE A 92 10.68 5.82 2.42
N LYS A 93 9.85 6.84 2.61
CA LYS A 93 9.44 7.27 3.94
C LYS A 93 8.66 6.21 4.69
N LEU A 94 7.67 5.58 4.06
CA LEU A 94 6.89 4.53 4.70
C LEU A 94 7.79 3.36 5.12
N ASN A 95 8.74 2.96 4.28
CA ASN A 95 9.67 1.87 4.58
C ASN A 95 10.65 2.19 5.74
N GLN A 96 10.95 3.46 5.98
CA GLN A 96 11.78 3.87 7.12
C GLN A 96 11.07 3.69 8.47
N TYR A 97 9.74 3.73 8.50
CA TYR A 97 8.95 3.72 9.73
C TYR A 97 8.13 2.44 9.91
N TRP A 98 7.82 1.73 8.82
CA TRP A 98 6.96 0.54 8.83
C TRP A 98 7.68 -0.64 8.19
N SER A 99 7.39 -1.85 8.69
CA SER A 99 7.82 -3.10 8.03
C SER A 99 6.85 -3.41 6.89
N LEU A 100 7.23 -3.08 5.65
CA LEU A 100 6.37 -3.25 4.49
C LEU A 100 6.53 -4.64 3.87
N SER A 101 5.41 -5.25 3.50
CA SER A 101 5.37 -6.49 2.70
C SER A 101 5.01 -6.23 1.22
N GLY A 102 4.69 -5.01 0.88
CA GLY A 102 4.36 -4.59 -0.48
C GLY A 102 3.78 -3.20 -0.52
N ILE A 103 3.41 -2.76 -1.72
CA ILE A 103 2.72 -1.48 -1.98
C ILE A 103 1.49 -1.78 -2.83
N ASP A 104 0.36 -1.20 -2.47
CA ASP A 104 -0.87 -1.22 -3.25
C ASP A 104 -1.09 0.14 -3.93
N ILE A 105 -1.45 0.13 -5.21
CA ILE A 105 -1.78 1.35 -5.97
C ILE A 105 -3.29 1.46 -6.16
N ASN A 106 -3.88 2.53 -5.63
CA ASN A 106 -5.30 2.75 -5.77
C ASN A 106 -5.69 3.08 -7.22
N MET A 107 -6.48 2.21 -7.83
CA MET A 107 -7.04 2.38 -9.17
C MET A 107 -8.58 2.39 -9.17
N GLY A 108 -9.21 2.51 -8.00
CA GLY A 108 -10.66 2.39 -7.87
C GLY A 108 -11.37 3.62 -7.32
N CYS A 109 -10.66 4.56 -6.70
CA CYS A 109 -11.28 5.71 -6.03
C CYS A 109 -11.96 6.65 -7.02
N PRO A 110 -13.30 6.84 -6.96
CA PRO A 110 -14.06 7.63 -7.92
C PRO A 110 -14.24 9.09 -7.51
N VAL A 111 -13.60 9.55 -6.43
CA VAL A 111 -13.81 10.92 -5.93
C VAL A 111 -13.39 11.96 -6.97
N GLN A 112 -14.11 13.08 -7.05
CA GLN A 112 -13.85 14.13 -8.04
C GLN A 112 -12.40 14.64 -8.04
N LYS A 113 -11.78 14.69 -6.86
CA LYS A 113 -10.37 15.08 -6.73
C LYS A 113 -9.44 14.08 -7.45
N ALA A 114 -9.74 12.79 -7.39
CA ALA A 114 -8.99 11.76 -8.10
C ALA A 114 -9.14 11.93 -9.62
N LEU A 115 -10.36 12.11 -10.08
CA LEU A 115 -10.65 12.37 -11.50
C LEU A 115 -9.93 13.62 -12.02
N LYS A 116 -10.00 14.72 -11.26
CA LYS A 116 -9.34 16.00 -11.65
C LYS A 116 -7.83 15.88 -11.77
N HIS A 117 -7.20 15.01 -11.00
CA HIS A 117 -5.75 14.86 -10.97
C HIS A 117 -5.25 13.60 -11.68
N ASN A 118 -6.13 12.90 -12.38
CA ASN A 118 -5.82 11.72 -13.20
C ASN A 118 -5.16 10.57 -12.40
N TYR A 119 -5.68 10.24 -11.20
CA TYR A 119 -5.32 9.07 -10.42
C TYR A 119 -6.58 8.33 -9.91
N GLY A 120 -6.44 7.26 -9.12
CA GLY A 120 -7.56 6.43 -8.71
C GLY A 120 -8.25 5.78 -9.91
N VAL A 121 -9.56 5.85 -10.00
CA VAL A 121 -10.32 5.23 -11.10
C VAL A 121 -9.94 5.74 -12.49
N SER A 122 -9.39 6.95 -12.61
CA SER A 122 -8.94 7.50 -13.90
C SER A 122 -7.84 6.65 -14.55
N LEU A 123 -7.03 5.95 -13.75
CA LEU A 123 -5.98 5.07 -14.27
C LEU A 123 -6.56 3.88 -15.06
N MET A 124 -7.78 3.45 -14.74
CA MET A 124 -8.44 2.35 -15.45
C MET A 124 -8.84 2.71 -16.90
N GLY A 125 -8.89 4.00 -17.21
CA GLY A 125 -9.18 4.50 -18.57
C GLY A 125 -7.95 4.61 -19.47
N ASP A 126 -6.74 4.47 -18.93
CA ASP A 126 -5.48 4.57 -19.67
C ASP A 126 -4.50 3.49 -19.15
N MET A 127 -4.48 2.37 -19.85
CA MET A 127 -3.70 1.20 -19.48
C MET A 127 -2.19 1.45 -19.48
N ASP A 128 -1.70 2.21 -20.45
CA ASP A 128 -0.27 2.53 -20.58
C ASP A 128 0.16 3.45 -19.44
N TYR A 129 -0.67 4.41 -19.09
CA TYR A 129 -0.41 5.30 -17.97
C TYR A 129 -0.51 4.56 -16.63
N ALA A 130 -1.49 3.68 -16.45
CA ALA A 130 -1.58 2.82 -15.26
C ALA A 130 -0.33 1.95 -15.09
N ALA A 131 0.14 1.31 -16.18
CA ALA A 131 1.37 0.53 -16.18
C ALA A 131 2.60 1.38 -15.81
N GLN A 132 2.66 2.62 -16.28
CA GLN A 132 3.73 3.54 -15.93
C GLN A 132 3.72 3.91 -14.44
N VAL A 133 2.54 4.14 -13.86
CA VAL A 133 2.39 4.41 -12.40
C VAL A 133 2.84 3.22 -11.57
N VAL A 134 2.44 2.01 -11.95
CA VAL A 134 2.92 0.77 -11.28
C VAL A 134 4.44 0.64 -11.38
N LYS A 135 5.01 0.95 -12.54
CA LYS A 135 6.46 0.91 -12.75
C LYS A 135 7.20 1.85 -11.78
N TYR A 136 6.69 3.03 -11.50
CA TYR A 136 7.29 3.93 -10.50
C TYR A 136 7.39 3.28 -9.12
N ALA A 137 6.32 2.62 -8.67
CA ALA A 137 6.33 1.92 -7.39
C ALA A 137 7.32 0.74 -7.39
N VAL A 138 7.34 -0.07 -8.46
CA VAL A 138 8.29 -1.19 -8.60
C VAL A 138 9.74 -0.73 -8.61
N GLU A 139 10.05 0.37 -9.29
CA GLU A 139 11.41 0.92 -9.32
C GLU A 139 11.82 1.47 -7.94
N ALA A 140 10.90 2.12 -7.23
CA ALA A 140 11.15 2.62 -5.89
C ALA A 140 11.45 1.48 -4.90
N THR A 141 10.66 0.40 -4.92
CA THR A 141 10.88 -0.76 -4.03
C THR A 141 12.17 -1.50 -4.34
N LYS A 142 12.53 -1.68 -5.62
CA LYS A 142 13.81 -2.31 -6.00
C LYS A 142 15.03 -1.52 -5.54
N ASN A 143 14.92 -0.22 -5.43
CA ASN A 143 16.03 0.61 -4.93
C ASN A 143 16.19 0.44 -3.41
N LEU A 144 15.12 0.21 -2.66
CA LEU A 144 15.19 -0.09 -1.22
C LEU A 144 15.91 -1.41 -0.92
N GLU A 145 15.76 -2.42 -1.79
CA GLU A 145 16.44 -3.72 -1.64
C GLU A 145 17.96 -3.64 -1.89
N LYS A 146 18.45 -2.59 -2.54
CA LYS A 146 19.88 -2.40 -2.83
C LYS A 146 20.62 -1.65 -1.72
N ASP A 147 19.88 -0.98 -0.85
CA ASP A 147 20.43 -0.17 0.24
C ASP A 147 20.50 -0.95 1.58
N ILE A 148 20.18 -2.26 1.56
CA ILE A 148 20.32 -3.21 2.65
C ILE A 148 21.46 -4.19 2.29
#